data_9a6cc90c85de9aca61891566d48db4e5
#
_entry.id   9a6cc90c85de9aca61891566d48db4e5
#
_cell.length_a   1.000
_cell.length_b   1.000
_cell.length_c   1.000
_cell.angle_alpha   90.00
_cell.angle_beta   90.00
_cell.angle_gamma   90.00
#
_symmetry.space_group_name_H-M   'P 1'
#
loop_
_entity.id
_entity.type
_entity.pdbx_description
1 polymer ?
#
loop_
_entity_poly.entity_id
_entity_poly.type
_entity_poly.pdbx_seq_one_letter_code
_entity_poly.pdbx_strand_id
1 'polypeptide(L)'
;MKNWLISTLLLTSLSVTASNRDISRAALIVELQKQITKNYVDVNKVEVINDSLTMLSPEVYSPLSDEKFIALITKTLEKHDAHFSFQEKPDQTSKQPAKESWFSRLSRSNSGFNSVENLKGGVGYIDFWGFDSVNDKSRKRVTAVMQLVSDSQAIIIDLRNNGGGSAEMVQLLSSYFLEGKVHLNSFYSRPSDSSTEFWTFADIPAIFKQDIPIYILTSKKTFSAAEEFAYNFKHLKRATLIGEKTKGGANPWQWFEVGAFHRVAVPTSMAINPITQTNWEGVGVQPDMYTIADSAFDIAYQKALLDIKSKTKNRFLTDEINIELSKLEKKQQQL
;
A
#
# COMPACT_ATOMS: atom_id res chain seq x y z
N MET A 1 -4.58 87.52 21.17
CA MET A 1 -4.15 86.79 19.93
C MET A 1 -3.18 85.71 20.33
N LYS A 2 -3.65 84.49 20.47
CA LYS A 2 -2.84 83.33 20.86
C LYS A 2 -2.85 82.35 19.68
N ASN A 3 -1.71 82.20 19.04
CA ASN A 3 -1.48 81.24 17.96
C ASN A 3 -1.25 79.83 18.56
N TRP A 4 -2.12 78.87 18.20
CA TRP A 4 -1.91 77.46 18.48
C TRP A 4 -1.29 76.79 17.28
N LEU A 5 -0.05 76.34 17.41
CA LEU A 5 0.62 75.44 16.47
C LEU A 5 0.16 74.02 16.79
N ILE A 6 -0.57 73.42 15.86
CA ILE A 6 -0.92 71.99 15.88
C ILE A 6 0.23 71.26 15.26
N SER A 7 0.96 70.53 16.09
CA SER A 7 2.04 69.61 15.63
C SER A 7 1.43 68.29 15.26
N THR A 8 1.35 68.01 13.95
CA THR A 8 0.84 66.73 13.44
C THR A 8 1.94 65.70 13.56
N LEU A 9 1.85 64.79 14.53
CA LEU A 9 2.70 63.61 14.63
C LEU A 9 2.28 62.61 13.56
N LEU A 10 3.04 62.46 12.49
CA LEU A 10 2.89 61.30 11.57
C LEU A 10 3.44 60.07 12.27
N LEU A 11 2.53 59.23 12.75
CA LEU A 11 2.84 57.86 13.10
C LEU A 11 2.97 57.02 11.82
N THR A 12 4.21 56.79 11.37
CA THR A 12 4.52 55.79 10.38
C THR A 12 4.39 54.42 11.05
N SER A 13 3.25 53.77 10.84
CA SER A 13 3.09 52.35 11.15
C SER A 13 3.97 51.54 10.22
N LEU A 14 5.15 51.15 10.67
CA LEU A 14 5.92 50.09 10.06
C LEU A 14 5.08 48.81 10.21
N SER A 15 4.39 48.44 9.15
CA SER A 15 3.82 47.12 8.99
C SER A 15 4.98 46.12 8.86
N VAL A 16 5.36 45.53 9.99
CA VAL A 16 6.20 44.36 10.05
C VAL A 16 5.34 43.19 9.52
N THR A 17 5.20 43.10 8.23
CA THR A 17 4.85 41.82 7.60
C THR A 17 6.11 40.96 7.66
N ALA A 18 6.37 40.35 8.80
CA ALA A 18 7.35 39.32 8.94
C ALA A 18 6.92 38.16 8.06
N SER A 19 7.46 38.09 6.88
CA SER A 19 7.52 36.90 6.04
C SER A 19 8.33 35.84 6.81
N ASN A 20 7.67 35.05 7.62
CA ASN A 20 8.24 33.90 8.32
C ASN A 20 8.39 32.70 7.36
N ARG A 21 8.60 32.95 6.05
CA ARG A 21 8.58 31.93 4.99
C ARG A 21 9.96 31.38 4.59
N ASP A 22 11.06 31.87 5.13
CA ASP A 22 12.38 31.49 4.61
C ASP A 22 13.26 30.75 5.62
N ILE A 23 12.89 29.49 5.90
CA ILE A 23 13.94 28.50 6.12
C ILE A 23 14.51 28.19 4.74
N SER A 24 15.82 28.40 4.52
CA SER A 24 16.46 28.07 3.24
C SER A 24 16.27 26.59 2.91
N ARG A 25 16.21 26.23 1.63
CA ARG A 25 16.11 24.82 1.20
C ARG A 25 17.25 23.96 1.76
N ALA A 26 18.44 24.54 1.92
CA ALA A 26 19.56 23.88 2.60
C ALA A 26 19.22 23.54 4.06
N ALA A 27 18.60 24.46 4.80
CA ALA A 27 18.17 24.20 6.18
C ALA A 27 17.02 23.16 6.26
N LEU A 28 16.11 23.14 5.27
CA LEU A 28 15.10 22.07 5.16
C LEU A 28 15.73 20.69 4.94
N ILE A 29 16.78 20.60 4.11
CA ILE A 29 17.51 19.34 3.89
C ILE A 29 18.19 18.88 5.18
N VAL A 30 18.83 19.78 5.92
CA VAL A 30 19.46 19.46 7.22
C VAL A 30 18.42 18.96 8.23
N GLU A 31 17.27 19.62 8.33
CA GLU A 31 16.20 19.19 9.23
C GLU A 31 15.61 17.83 8.82
N LEU A 32 15.44 17.60 7.52
CA LEU A 32 15.02 16.33 6.95
C LEU A 32 16.00 15.19 7.32
N GLN A 33 17.31 15.42 7.16
CA GLN A 33 18.35 14.45 7.56
C GLN A 33 18.29 14.11 9.05
N LYS A 34 18.00 15.09 9.92
CA LYS A 34 17.78 14.85 11.36
C LYS A 34 16.59 13.94 11.60
N GLN A 35 15.45 14.18 10.91
CA GLN A 35 14.27 13.34 11.06
C GLN A 35 14.55 11.91 10.60
N ILE A 36 15.26 11.72 9.49
CA ILE A 36 15.66 10.41 8.99
C ILE A 36 16.59 9.71 9.97
N THR A 37 17.64 10.40 10.44
CA THR A 37 18.62 9.85 11.39
C THR A 37 17.96 9.37 12.68
N LYS A 38 16.98 10.13 13.16
CA LYS A 38 16.29 9.80 14.41
C LYS A 38 15.29 8.65 14.25
N ASN A 39 14.57 8.59 13.13
CA ASN A 39 13.30 7.86 13.05
C ASN A 39 13.30 6.70 12.04
N TYR A 40 14.17 6.71 11.02
CA TYR A 40 14.16 5.67 9.98
C TYR A 40 14.51 4.30 10.58
N VAL A 41 13.70 3.29 10.26
CA VAL A 41 13.76 1.98 10.93
C VAL A 41 15.07 1.22 10.70
N ASP A 42 15.62 1.27 9.47
CA ASP A 42 16.88 0.60 9.13
C ASP A 42 18.08 1.54 9.37
N VAL A 43 18.65 1.47 10.57
CA VAL A 43 19.77 2.33 10.97
C VAL A 43 20.99 2.20 10.06
N ASN A 44 21.19 1.04 9.43
CA ASN A 44 22.34 0.78 8.56
C ASN A 44 22.25 1.53 7.22
N LYS A 45 21.06 1.96 6.82
CA LYS A 45 20.84 2.75 5.60
C LYS A 45 20.81 4.26 5.84
N VAL A 46 20.80 4.73 7.08
CA VAL A 46 20.67 6.16 7.41
C VAL A 46 21.77 6.99 6.76
N GLU A 47 23.01 6.53 6.83
CA GLU A 47 24.17 7.25 6.26
C GLU A 47 24.00 7.44 4.75
N VAL A 48 23.77 6.35 4.01
CA VAL A 48 23.63 6.41 2.55
C VAL A 48 22.42 7.24 2.09
N ILE A 49 21.33 7.27 2.87
CA ILE A 49 20.18 8.13 2.60
C ILE A 49 20.56 9.59 2.79
N ASN A 50 21.22 9.93 3.89
CA ASN A 50 21.66 11.30 4.18
C ASN A 50 22.70 11.79 3.16
N ASP A 51 23.60 10.94 2.73
CA ASP A 51 24.57 11.26 1.67
C ASP A 51 23.88 11.58 0.35
N SER A 52 22.83 10.83 -0.02
CA SER A 52 22.06 11.11 -1.23
C SER A 52 21.40 12.49 -1.22
N LEU A 53 21.00 12.99 -0.04
CA LEU A 53 20.48 14.34 0.14
C LEU A 53 21.59 15.39 0.14
N THR A 54 22.76 15.10 0.72
CA THR A 54 23.94 15.98 0.73
C THR A 54 24.49 16.19 -0.69
N MET A 55 24.39 15.19 -1.55
CA MET A 55 24.81 15.27 -2.96
C MET A 55 23.92 16.20 -3.81
N LEU A 56 22.76 16.62 -3.30
CA LEU A 56 21.93 17.61 -3.98
C LEU A 56 22.57 19.00 -3.80
N SER A 57 23.23 19.50 -4.84
CA SER A 57 23.89 20.81 -4.76
C SER A 57 22.89 21.97 -4.83
N PRO A 58 23.22 23.14 -4.24
CA PRO A 58 22.40 24.34 -4.33
C PRO A 58 22.05 24.75 -5.76
N GLU A 59 22.97 24.55 -6.71
CA GLU A 59 22.78 24.86 -8.13
C GLU A 59 21.64 24.03 -8.74
N VAL A 60 21.42 22.81 -8.24
CA VAL A 60 20.36 21.91 -8.71
C VAL A 60 19.00 22.30 -8.14
N TYR A 61 18.92 22.59 -6.84
CA TYR A 61 17.60 22.78 -6.21
C TYR A 61 17.16 24.24 -6.07
N SER A 62 18.10 25.23 -6.04
CA SER A 62 17.73 26.64 -5.85
C SER A 62 16.84 27.22 -6.97
N PRO A 63 17.04 26.88 -8.27
CA PRO A 63 16.21 27.43 -9.34
C PRO A 63 14.84 26.75 -9.48
N LEU A 64 14.55 25.68 -8.71
CA LEU A 64 13.31 24.92 -8.83
C LEU A 64 12.12 25.70 -8.21
N SER A 65 10.91 25.48 -8.70
CA SER A 65 9.70 25.80 -7.93
C SER A 65 9.60 24.92 -6.69
N ASP A 66 8.77 25.29 -5.70
CA ASP A 66 8.59 24.49 -4.48
C ASP A 66 8.05 23.09 -4.81
N GLU A 67 7.10 22.99 -5.72
CA GLU A 67 6.58 21.71 -6.20
C GLU A 67 7.69 20.81 -6.79
N LYS A 68 8.58 21.38 -7.62
CA LYS A 68 9.71 20.63 -8.22
C LYS A 68 10.76 20.26 -7.19
N PHE A 69 11.00 21.12 -6.21
CA PHE A 69 11.90 20.82 -5.10
C PHE A 69 11.35 19.65 -4.25
N ILE A 70 10.08 19.69 -3.88
CA ILE A 70 9.39 18.61 -3.15
C ILE A 70 9.47 17.30 -3.93
N ALA A 71 9.21 17.34 -5.23
CA ALA A 71 9.30 16.16 -6.10
C ALA A 71 10.73 15.61 -6.19
N LEU A 72 11.75 16.47 -6.25
CA LEU A 72 13.16 16.07 -6.25
C LEU A 72 13.53 15.35 -4.96
N ILE A 73 13.20 15.93 -3.80
CA ILE A 73 13.47 15.31 -2.49
C ILE A 73 12.75 13.98 -2.38
N THR A 74 11.45 13.94 -2.67
CA THR A 74 10.66 12.68 -2.61
C THR A 74 11.29 11.60 -3.49
N LYS A 75 11.59 11.90 -4.76
CA LYS A 75 12.20 10.95 -5.68
C LYS A 75 13.59 10.47 -5.24
N THR A 76 14.35 11.33 -4.56
CA THR A 76 15.67 10.97 -4.01
C THR A 76 15.51 9.96 -2.89
N LEU A 77 14.56 10.18 -1.99
CA LEU A 77 14.29 9.30 -0.84
C LEU A 77 13.63 7.98 -1.25
N GLU A 78 12.69 7.99 -2.20
CA GLU A 78 11.99 6.79 -2.70
C GLU A 78 12.93 5.74 -3.33
N LYS A 79 14.15 6.14 -3.73
CA LYS A 79 15.17 5.18 -4.20
C LYS A 79 15.66 4.25 -3.09
N HIS A 80 15.55 4.67 -1.84
CA HIS A 80 16.02 3.93 -0.66
C HIS A 80 14.88 3.17 0.02
N ASP A 81 13.69 3.76 0.07
CA ASP A 81 12.48 3.15 0.59
C ASP A 81 11.25 3.82 -0.05
N ALA A 82 10.39 3.00 -0.66
CA ALA A 82 9.25 3.48 -1.45
C ALA A 82 8.15 4.15 -0.63
N HIS A 83 8.22 4.10 0.72
CA HIS A 83 7.29 4.77 1.61
C HIS A 83 7.73 6.17 2.02
N PHE A 84 8.93 6.62 1.70
CA PHE A 84 9.30 8.02 1.90
C PHE A 84 8.43 8.94 1.05
N SER A 85 8.02 10.06 1.63
CA SER A 85 7.36 11.15 0.90
C SER A 85 7.68 12.47 1.60
N PHE A 86 7.99 13.51 0.83
CA PHE A 86 8.18 14.86 1.33
C PHE A 86 7.12 15.76 0.72
N GLN A 87 6.44 16.57 1.53
CA GLN A 87 5.35 17.42 1.04
C GLN A 87 5.09 18.62 1.96
N GLU A 88 4.35 19.59 1.44
CA GLU A 88 3.79 20.66 2.28
C GLU A 88 2.80 20.10 3.30
N LYS A 89 2.76 20.72 4.48
CA LYS A 89 1.70 20.45 5.45
C LYS A 89 0.36 20.89 4.88
N PRO A 90 -0.73 20.16 5.17
CA PRO A 90 -2.06 20.61 4.81
C PRO A 90 -2.34 21.99 5.42
N ASP A 91 -2.71 22.95 4.59
CA ASP A 91 -3.12 24.28 5.07
C ASP A 91 -4.50 24.17 5.75
N GLN A 92 -4.50 24.28 7.08
CA GLN A 92 -5.72 24.24 7.90
C GLN A 92 -6.60 25.50 7.70
N THR A 93 -6.05 26.56 7.11
CA THR A 93 -6.78 27.83 6.87
C THR A 93 -7.33 27.91 5.44
N SER A 94 -6.94 27.01 4.58
CA SER A 94 -7.37 26.97 3.18
C SER A 94 -8.87 26.70 3.07
N LYS A 95 -9.58 27.55 2.31
CA LYS A 95 -10.98 27.31 1.93
C LYS A 95 -11.12 26.27 0.82
N GLN A 96 -10.02 25.78 0.26
CA GLN A 96 -10.07 24.69 -0.72
C GLN A 96 -10.42 23.37 -0.01
N PRO A 97 -11.28 22.52 -0.60
CA PRO A 97 -11.56 21.22 -0.03
C PRO A 97 -10.27 20.41 0.10
N ALA A 98 -10.01 19.89 1.29
CA ALA A 98 -8.87 19.01 1.53
C ALA A 98 -8.92 17.84 0.54
N LYS A 99 -7.75 17.43 0.01
CA LYS A 99 -7.67 16.22 -0.80
C LYS A 99 -8.18 15.03 0.02
N GLU A 100 -9.05 14.23 -0.60
CA GLU A 100 -9.60 13.04 0.05
C GLU A 100 -8.45 12.10 0.48
N SER A 101 -8.47 11.65 1.74
CA SER A 101 -7.48 10.70 2.23
C SER A 101 -7.67 9.32 1.62
N TRP A 102 -6.60 8.51 1.59
CA TRP A 102 -6.63 7.12 1.11
C TRP A 102 -7.74 6.30 1.79
N PHE A 103 -7.79 6.31 3.11
CA PHE A 103 -8.79 5.55 3.88
C PHE A 103 -10.23 6.10 3.72
N SER A 104 -10.40 7.42 3.57
CA SER A 104 -11.71 8.00 3.25
C SER A 104 -12.22 7.47 1.91
N ARG A 105 -11.36 7.46 0.89
CA ARG A 105 -11.67 6.93 -0.43
C ARG A 105 -12.00 5.44 -0.38
N LEU A 106 -11.22 4.63 0.35
CA LEU A 106 -11.48 3.20 0.54
C LEU A 106 -12.84 2.97 1.20
N SER A 107 -13.10 3.63 2.33
CA SER A 107 -14.37 3.49 3.06
C SER A 107 -15.58 3.89 2.22
N ARG A 108 -15.48 4.93 1.38
CA ARG A 108 -16.52 5.37 0.46
C ARG A 108 -16.71 4.41 -0.71
N SER A 109 -15.64 3.74 -1.16
CA SER A 109 -15.60 2.87 -2.33
C SER A 109 -15.53 1.40 -1.94
N ASN A 110 -16.55 0.91 -1.24
CA ASN A 110 -16.73 -0.48 -0.85
C ASN A 110 -15.53 -1.11 -0.12
N SER A 111 -14.81 -0.31 0.70
CA SER A 111 -13.63 -0.79 1.45
C SER A 111 -12.54 -1.42 0.58
N GLY A 112 -12.42 -0.92 -0.66
CA GLY A 112 -11.41 -1.38 -1.62
C GLY A 112 -11.86 -2.49 -2.58
N PHE A 113 -13.02 -3.09 -2.40
CA PHE A 113 -13.56 -4.07 -3.35
C PHE A 113 -14.12 -3.37 -4.59
N ASN A 114 -13.55 -3.69 -5.74
CA ASN A 114 -13.98 -3.17 -7.03
C ASN A 114 -15.05 -4.06 -7.66
N SER A 115 -14.79 -5.38 -7.76
CA SER A 115 -15.79 -6.37 -8.15
C SER A 115 -15.61 -7.69 -7.39
N VAL A 116 -16.71 -8.43 -7.26
CA VAL A 116 -16.74 -9.78 -6.71
C VAL A 116 -17.68 -10.59 -7.60
N GLU A 117 -17.18 -11.68 -8.17
CA GLU A 117 -17.89 -12.42 -9.20
C GLU A 117 -17.78 -13.94 -8.97
N ASN A 118 -18.84 -14.65 -9.27
CA ASN A 118 -18.80 -16.10 -9.48
C ASN A 118 -18.64 -16.36 -10.99
N LEU A 119 -17.41 -16.61 -11.40
CA LEU A 119 -17.09 -16.94 -12.78
C LEU A 119 -17.58 -18.34 -13.14
N LYS A 120 -17.74 -18.58 -14.44
CA LYS A 120 -18.07 -19.91 -14.95
C LYS A 120 -17.05 -20.96 -14.50
N GLY A 121 -17.48 -22.21 -14.37
CA GLY A 121 -16.61 -23.30 -13.93
C GLY A 121 -16.33 -23.35 -12.44
N GLY A 122 -17.11 -22.61 -11.60
CA GLY A 122 -17.02 -22.68 -10.14
C GLY A 122 -15.86 -21.87 -9.54
N VAL A 123 -15.41 -20.80 -10.19
CA VAL A 123 -14.30 -19.94 -9.75
C VAL A 123 -14.83 -18.65 -9.16
N GLY A 124 -14.46 -18.35 -7.91
CA GLY A 124 -14.68 -17.04 -7.30
C GLY A 124 -13.58 -16.06 -7.71
N TYR A 125 -13.98 -14.82 -8.05
CA TYR A 125 -13.06 -13.75 -8.39
C TYR A 125 -13.31 -12.53 -7.52
N ILE A 126 -12.24 -11.98 -6.96
CA ILE A 126 -12.26 -10.81 -6.08
C ILE A 126 -11.25 -9.78 -6.61
N ASP A 127 -11.73 -8.68 -7.22
CA ASP A 127 -10.90 -7.52 -7.55
C ASP A 127 -10.89 -6.55 -6.37
N PHE A 128 -9.69 -6.31 -5.84
CA PHE A 128 -9.48 -5.64 -4.57
C PHE A 128 -8.31 -4.65 -4.68
N TRP A 129 -8.59 -3.34 -4.69
CA TRP A 129 -7.60 -2.30 -4.99
C TRP A 129 -6.98 -1.62 -3.75
N GLY A 130 -7.43 -1.93 -2.53
CA GLY A 130 -6.85 -1.37 -1.32
C GLY A 130 -7.43 -1.96 -0.04
N PHE A 131 -6.63 -1.99 1.02
CA PHE A 131 -6.94 -2.54 2.33
C PHE A 131 -7.47 -1.42 3.25
N ASP A 132 -8.79 -1.34 3.44
CA ASP A 132 -9.45 -0.32 4.28
C ASP A 132 -9.12 -0.51 5.77
N SER A 133 -9.39 0.52 6.58
CA SER A 133 -9.36 0.39 8.03
C SER A 133 -10.44 -0.59 8.51
N VAL A 134 -10.11 -1.39 9.52
CA VAL A 134 -11.07 -2.35 10.10
C VAL A 134 -12.00 -1.64 11.06
N ASN A 135 -13.29 -1.68 10.76
CA ASN A 135 -14.41 -1.18 11.55
C ASN A 135 -15.67 -2.00 11.22
N ASP A 136 -16.79 -1.74 11.90
CA ASP A 136 -18.03 -2.50 11.69
C ASP A 136 -18.51 -2.51 10.23
N LYS A 137 -18.36 -1.38 9.53
CA LYS A 137 -18.78 -1.25 8.15
C LYS A 137 -17.90 -2.10 7.22
N SER A 138 -16.57 -2.02 7.36
CA SER A 138 -15.64 -2.80 6.54
C SER A 138 -15.72 -4.30 6.87
N ARG A 139 -15.88 -4.68 8.15
CA ARG A 139 -16.11 -6.09 8.55
C ARG A 139 -17.36 -6.67 7.88
N LYS A 140 -18.49 -5.95 7.91
CA LYS A 140 -19.74 -6.41 7.24
C LYS A 140 -19.53 -6.59 5.73
N ARG A 141 -18.78 -5.71 5.08
CA ARG A 141 -18.46 -5.82 3.63
C ARG A 141 -17.59 -7.03 3.33
N VAL A 142 -16.52 -7.22 4.11
CA VAL A 142 -15.65 -8.40 3.97
C VAL A 142 -16.47 -9.68 4.13
N THR A 143 -17.31 -9.77 5.18
CA THR A 143 -18.18 -10.92 5.40
C THR A 143 -19.10 -11.19 4.20
N ALA A 144 -19.73 -10.14 3.65
CA ALA A 144 -20.61 -10.28 2.48
C ALA A 144 -19.85 -10.76 1.23
N VAL A 145 -18.64 -10.22 0.99
CA VAL A 145 -17.77 -10.66 -0.11
C VAL A 145 -17.39 -12.13 0.04
N MET A 146 -16.94 -12.52 1.23
CA MET A 146 -16.54 -13.91 1.49
C MET A 146 -17.72 -14.89 1.36
N GLN A 147 -18.91 -14.49 1.82
CA GLN A 147 -20.13 -15.29 1.65
C GLN A 147 -20.53 -15.45 0.18
N LEU A 148 -20.37 -14.39 -0.64
CA LEU A 148 -20.73 -14.47 -2.06
C LEU A 148 -19.90 -15.50 -2.83
N VAL A 149 -18.66 -15.71 -2.45
CA VAL A 149 -17.75 -16.66 -3.12
C VAL A 149 -17.51 -17.94 -2.30
N SER A 150 -18.26 -18.18 -1.22
CA SER A 150 -18.03 -19.29 -0.28
C SER A 150 -18.18 -20.68 -0.93
N ASP A 151 -19.04 -20.81 -1.94
CA ASP A 151 -19.28 -22.07 -2.65
C ASP A 151 -18.32 -22.32 -3.82
N SER A 152 -17.37 -21.40 -4.04
CA SER A 152 -16.40 -21.52 -5.13
C SER A 152 -15.42 -22.67 -4.88
N GLN A 153 -15.02 -23.35 -5.93
CA GLN A 153 -14.07 -24.47 -5.89
C GLN A 153 -12.61 -24.03 -6.15
N ALA A 154 -12.42 -22.79 -6.56
CA ALA A 154 -11.14 -22.09 -6.61
C ALA A 154 -11.39 -20.58 -6.45
N ILE A 155 -10.40 -19.84 -5.94
CA ILE A 155 -10.50 -18.38 -5.75
C ILE A 155 -9.35 -17.69 -6.47
N ILE A 156 -9.69 -16.61 -7.18
CA ILE A 156 -8.71 -15.67 -7.75
C ILE A 156 -8.87 -14.35 -7.02
N ILE A 157 -7.78 -13.87 -6.41
CA ILE A 157 -7.70 -12.58 -5.72
C ILE A 157 -6.82 -11.66 -6.56
N ASP A 158 -7.39 -10.60 -7.11
CA ASP A 158 -6.70 -9.68 -7.99
C ASP A 158 -6.15 -8.47 -7.23
N LEU A 159 -4.85 -8.47 -7.02
CA LEU A 159 -4.11 -7.39 -6.37
C LEU A 159 -3.26 -6.57 -7.36
N ARG A 160 -3.44 -6.74 -8.67
CA ARG A 160 -2.63 -6.05 -9.69
C ARG A 160 -2.70 -4.53 -9.61
N ASN A 161 -3.80 -3.97 -9.13
CA ASN A 161 -3.97 -2.53 -8.92
C ASN A 161 -4.11 -2.16 -7.44
N ASN A 162 -3.65 -3.02 -6.51
CA ASN A 162 -3.80 -2.79 -5.09
C ASN A 162 -2.59 -2.02 -4.51
N GLY A 163 -2.87 -0.81 -4.01
CA GLY A 163 -1.87 0.09 -3.42
C GLY A 163 -1.61 -0.14 -1.92
N GLY A 164 -2.17 -1.19 -1.31
CA GLY A 164 -2.00 -1.47 0.11
C GLY A 164 -3.02 -0.79 1.02
N GLY A 165 -2.67 -0.58 2.28
CA GLY A 165 -3.51 0.04 3.32
C GLY A 165 -3.25 -0.55 4.71
N SER A 166 -4.31 -1.02 5.40
CA SER A 166 -4.26 -1.47 6.79
C SER A 166 -3.80 -2.92 6.93
N ALA A 167 -2.85 -3.17 7.81
CA ALA A 167 -2.41 -4.52 8.19
C ALA A 167 -3.51 -5.30 8.94
N GLU A 168 -4.39 -4.61 9.68
CA GLU A 168 -5.56 -5.25 10.31
C GLU A 168 -6.54 -5.79 9.27
N MET A 169 -6.63 -5.15 8.10
CA MET A 169 -7.45 -5.69 7.00
C MET A 169 -6.78 -6.90 6.35
N VAL A 170 -5.46 -6.94 6.25
CA VAL A 170 -4.71 -8.15 5.86
C VAL A 170 -5.02 -9.28 6.83
N GLN A 171 -4.96 -9.02 8.15
CA GLN A 171 -5.29 -9.96 9.20
C GLN A 171 -6.74 -10.47 9.06
N LEU A 172 -7.70 -9.57 8.87
CA LEU A 172 -9.12 -9.89 8.74
C LEU A 172 -9.38 -10.80 7.53
N LEU A 173 -8.89 -10.41 6.35
CA LEU A 173 -9.07 -11.20 5.12
C LEU A 173 -8.39 -12.56 5.21
N SER A 174 -7.16 -12.62 5.73
CA SER A 174 -6.41 -13.86 5.89
C SER A 174 -7.14 -14.88 6.76
N SER A 175 -7.90 -14.40 7.77
CA SER A 175 -8.64 -15.28 8.70
C SER A 175 -9.72 -16.10 8.01
N TYR A 176 -10.27 -15.66 6.88
CA TYR A 176 -11.25 -16.45 6.11
C TYR A 176 -10.63 -17.61 5.32
N PHE A 177 -9.31 -17.59 5.11
CA PHE A 177 -8.58 -18.55 4.28
C PHE A 177 -7.67 -19.50 5.06
N LEU A 178 -7.40 -19.19 6.33
CA LEU A 178 -6.43 -19.91 7.16
C LEU A 178 -7.12 -20.45 8.42
N GLU A 179 -7.00 -21.74 8.66
CA GLU A 179 -7.57 -22.37 9.85
C GLU A 179 -6.72 -22.13 11.10
N GLY A 180 -7.39 -21.85 12.21
CA GLY A 180 -6.76 -21.69 13.52
C GLY A 180 -6.02 -20.37 13.68
N LYS A 181 -5.16 -20.32 14.69
CA LYS A 181 -4.34 -19.16 15.02
C LYS A 181 -3.02 -19.23 14.25
N VAL A 182 -2.92 -18.46 13.15
CA VAL A 182 -1.75 -18.42 12.28
C VAL A 182 -1.04 -17.08 12.46
N HIS A 183 0.27 -17.11 12.74
CA HIS A 183 1.11 -15.92 12.78
C HIS A 183 1.39 -15.45 11.35
N LEU A 184 0.89 -14.28 11.00
CA LEU A 184 1.00 -13.71 9.66
C LEU A 184 2.27 -12.90 9.49
N ASN A 185 2.50 -11.96 10.43
CA ASN A 185 3.59 -11.01 10.37
C ASN A 185 3.83 -10.38 11.74
N SER A 186 5.00 -9.78 11.95
CA SER A 186 5.30 -8.89 13.06
C SER A 186 5.80 -7.56 12.52
N PHE A 187 5.51 -6.46 13.24
CA PHE A 187 6.07 -5.16 12.92
C PHE A 187 6.93 -4.68 14.09
N TYR A 188 8.23 -4.58 13.85
CA TYR A 188 9.13 -3.90 14.76
C TYR A 188 9.03 -2.39 14.55
N SER A 189 8.86 -1.63 15.60
CA SER A 189 8.82 -0.16 15.61
C SER A 189 10.05 0.40 16.30
N ARG A 190 10.89 1.14 15.57
CA ARG A 190 12.07 1.81 16.14
C ARG A 190 11.73 2.85 17.20
N PRO A 191 10.73 3.75 17.03
CA PRO A 191 10.41 4.76 18.03
C PRO A 191 10.01 4.22 19.40
N SER A 192 9.38 3.04 19.44
CA SER A 192 8.94 2.39 20.69
C SER A 192 9.82 1.22 21.11
N ASP A 193 10.82 0.87 20.29
CA ASP A 193 11.69 -0.32 20.46
C ASP A 193 10.87 -1.56 20.83
N SER A 194 9.81 -1.82 20.08
CA SER A 194 8.87 -2.91 20.37
C SER A 194 8.34 -3.54 19.09
N SER A 195 7.90 -4.79 19.21
CA SER A 195 7.28 -5.54 18.12
C SER A 195 5.83 -5.84 18.44
N THR A 196 4.98 -5.74 17.42
CA THR A 196 3.57 -6.13 17.46
C THR A 196 3.35 -7.29 16.51
N GLU A 197 2.74 -8.36 17.00
CA GLU A 197 2.44 -9.56 16.22
C GLU A 197 1.02 -9.50 15.64
N PHE A 198 0.87 -9.90 14.39
CA PHE A 198 -0.42 -10.02 13.70
C PHE A 198 -0.72 -11.48 13.44
N TRP A 199 -1.82 -11.94 14.02
CA TRP A 199 -2.31 -13.31 13.93
C TRP A 199 -3.69 -13.31 13.28
N THR A 200 -4.09 -14.42 12.66
CA THR A 200 -5.50 -14.60 12.25
C THR A 200 -6.46 -14.43 13.43
N PHE A 201 -7.64 -13.86 13.17
CA PHE A 201 -8.68 -13.71 14.19
C PHE A 201 -9.29 -15.07 14.54
N ALA A 202 -9.29 -15.43 15.82
CA ALA A 202 -9.80 -16.73 16.29
C ALA A 202 -11.33 -16.84 16.23
N ASP A 203 -12.04 -15.72 16.20
CA ASP A 203 -13.50 -15.62 16.13
C ASP A 203 -14.04 -15.64 14.68
N ILE A 204 -13.15 -15.67 13.69
CA ILE A 204 -13.52 -15.77 12.28
C ILE A 204 -13.22 -17.18 11.80
N PRO A 205 -14.24 -17.98 11.48
CA PRO A 205 -14.03 -19.30 10.93
C PRO A 205 -13.49 -19.21 9.50
N ALA A 206 -12.46 -19.99 9.20
CA ALA A 206 -12.03 -20.18 7.83
C ALA A 206 -13.16 -20.84 7.04
N ILE A 207 -13.64 -20.17 6.00
CA ILE A 207 -14.73 -20.68 5.15
C ILE A 207 -14.21 -21.46 3.94
N PHE A 208 -12.97 -21.26 3.57
CA PHE A 208 -12.33 -21.95 2.45
C PHE A 208 -11.50 -23.13 2.96
N LYS A 209 -11.82 -24.33 2.49
CA LYS A 209 -11.03 -25.53 2.81
C LYS A 209 -9.60 -25.38 2.36
N GLN A 210 -8.67 -26.02 3.04
CA GLN A 210 -7.23 -25.95 2.75
C GLN A 210 -6.88 -26.45 1.34
N ASP A 211 -7.68 -27.34 0.75
CA ASP A 211 -7.48 -27.93 -0.58
C ASP A 211 -8.07 -27.09 -1.72
N ILE A 212 -8.81 -26.02 -1.44
CA ILE A 212 -9.31 -25.09 -2.45
C ILE A 212 -8.14 -24.28 -3.01
N PRO A 213 -7.87 -24.35 -4.33
CA PRO A 213 -6.82 -23.55 -4.96
C PRO A 213 -7.10 -22.04 -4.80
N ILE A 214 -6.07 -21.31 -4.42
CA ILE A 214 -6.10 -19.84 -4.39
C ILE A 214 -5.01 -19.32 -5.31
N TYR A 215 -5.37 -18.39 -6.17
CA TYR A 215 -4.49 -17.66 -7.06
C TYR A 215 -4.49 -16.20 -6.70
N ILE A 216 -3.32 -15.60 -6.51
CA ILE A 216 -3.17 -14.17 -6.25
C ILE A 216 -2.47 -13.53 -7.44
N LEU A 217 -3.15 -12.55 -8.05
CA LEU A 217 -2.59 -11.82 -9.18
C LEU A 217 -1.81 -10.61 -8.69
N THR A 218 -0.57 -10.47 -9.16
CA THR A 218 0.33 -9.39 -8.77
C THR A 218 0.84 -8.58 -9.96
N SER A 219 1.21 -7.34 -9.75
CA SER A 219 1.87 -6.49 -10.73
C SER A 219 2.91 -5.57 -10.07
N LYS A 220 3.63 -4.80 -10.86
CA LYS A 220 4.54 -3.73 -10.37
C LYS A 220 3.83 -2.64 -9.56
N LYS A 221 2.48 -2.57 -9.60
CA LYS A 221 1.66 -1.63 -8.82
C LYS A 221 1.22 -2.19 -7.48
N THR A 222 1.27 -3.52 -7.29
CA THR A 222 0.97 -4.17 -6.02
C THR A 222 1.95 -3.67 -4.96
N PHE A 223 1.43 -3.09 -3.84
CA PHE A 223 2.27 -2.36 -2.89
C PHE A 223 1.82 -2.54 -1.44
N SER A 224 2.79 -2.48 -0.50
CA SER A 224 2.57 -2.38 0.95
C SER A 224 1.72 -3.53 1.51
N ALA A 225 0.57 -3.29 2.15
CA ALA A 225 -0.33 -4.32 2.70
C ALA A 225 -0.78 -5.37 1.65
N ALA A 226 -0.84 -5.00 0.35
CA ALA A 226 -1.10 -5.98 -0.70
C ALA A 226 0.08 -6.93 -0.93
N GLU A 227 1.29 -6.42 -0.77
CA GLU A 227 2.49 -7.25 -0.79
C GLU A 227 2.56 -8.15 0.44
N GLU A 228 2.21 -7.62 1.62
CA GLU A 228 2.10 -8.40 2.86
C GLU A 228 1.16 -9.59 2.70
N PHE A 229 -0.05 -9.35 2.17
CA PHE A 229 -1.03 -10.42 1.92
C PHE A 229 -0.47 -11.47 0.96
N ALA A 230 0.09 -11.05 -0.18
CA ALA A 230 0.69 -11.96 -1.15
C ALA A 230 1.89 -12.72 -0.57
N TYR A 231 2.78 -12.05 0.17
CA TYR A 231 3.96 -12.63 0.81
C TYR A 231 3.59 -13.69 1.83
N ASN A 232 2.63 -13.38 2.71
CA ASN A 232 2.13 -14.31 3.73
C ASN A 232 1.56 -15.57 3.07
N PHE A 233 0.68 -15.42 2.09
CA PHE A 233 0.05 -16.56 1.41
C PHE A 233 1.04 -17.43 0.63
N LYS A 234 2.04 -16.80 0.02
CA LYS A 234 3.13 -17.52 -0.64
C LYS A 234 3.93 -18.37 0.34
N HIS A 235 4.42 -17.78 1.43
CA HIS A 235 5.29 -18.47 2.38
C HIS A 235 4.55 -19.48 3.26
N LEU A 236 3.26 -19.26 3.51
CA LEU A 236 2.35 -20.26 4.09
C LEU A 236 1.96 -21.37 3.09
N LYS A 237 2.40 -21.28 1.83
CA LYS A 237 2.03 -22.20 0.73
C LYS A 237 0.51 -22.33 0.56
N ARG A 238 -0.22 -21.23 0.84
CA ARG A 238 -1.68 -21.21 0.75
C ARG A 238 -2.21 -20.76 -0.61
N ALA A 239 -1.41 -20.00 -1.36
CA ALA A 239 -1.77 -19.51 -2.69
C ALA A 239 -0.61 -19.64 -3.68
N THR A 240 -0.96 -19.69 -4.97
CA THR A 240 -0.02 -19.53 -6.09
C THR A 240 -0.09 -18.08 -6.58
N LEU A 241 1.05 -17.40 -6.61
CA LEU A 241 1.15 -16.04 -7.11
C LEU A 241 1.43 -16.05 -8.62
N ILE A 242 0.65 -15.28 -9.39
CA ILE A 242 0.76 -15.18 -10.85
C ILE A 242 0.83 -13.71 -11.26
N GLY A 243 1.79 -13.34 -12.09
CA GLY A 243 1.93 -11.99 -12.61
C GLY A 243 3.35 -11.45 -12.58
N GLU A 244 3.51 -10.18 -12.25
CA GLU A 244 4.80 -9.52 -12.16
C GLU A 244 5.28 -9.44 -10.70
N LYS A 245 6.60 -9.22 -10.54
CA LYS A 245 7.19 -8.84 -9.26
C LYS A 245 6.55 -7.54 -8.75
N THR A 246 6.24 -7.48 -7.46
CA THR A 246 5.60 -6.33 -6.82
C THR A 246 6.60 -5.17 -6.58
N LYS A 247 6.10 -4.04 -6.08
CA LYS A 247 6.88 -2.79 -5.97
C LYS A 247 7.99 -2.83 -4.94
N GLY A 248 7.79 -3.49 -3.78
CA GLY A 248 8.80 -3.64 -2.73
C GLY A 248 8.76 -2.57 -1.66
N GLY A 249 7.64 -2.46 -0.92
CA GLY A 249 7.52 -1.59 0.24
C GLY A 249 6.95 -2.33 1.44
N ALA A 250 7.79 -2.55 2.47
CA ALA A 250 7.45 -3.34 3.65
C ALA A 250 7.45 -2.53 4.96
N ASN A 251 7.81 -1.26 4.90
CA ASN A 251 8.10 -0.48 6.10
C ASN A 251 6.98 0.55 6.39
N PRO A 252 6.10 0.33 7.39
CA PRO A 252 5.14 1.34 7.82
C PRO A 252 5.81 2.65 8.24
N TRP A 253 5.17 3.77 7.94
CA TRP A 253 5.72 5.10 8.09
C TRP A 253 4.89 6.01 8.99
N GLN A 254 5.50 7.10 9.46
CA GLN A 254 4.84 8.18 10.20
C GLN A 254 5.26 9.54 9.63
N TRP A 255 4.38 10.55 9.82
CA TRP A 255 4.69 11.92 9.46
C TRP A 255 5.54 12.61 10.53
N PHE A 256 6.60 13.29 10.08
CA PHE A 256 7.40 14.18 10.92
C PHE A 256 7.45 15.57 10.31
N GLU A 257 7.43 16.59 11.14
CA GLU A 257 7.52 17.98 10.72
C GLU A 257 8.94 18.32 10.27
N VAL A 258 9.04 19.09 9.18
CA VAL A 258 10.28 19.63 8.65
C VAL A 258 10.09 21.12 8.41
N GLY A 259 10.69 21.94 9.27
CA GLY A 259 10.40 23.36 9.30
C GLY A 259 8.93 23.68 9.61
N ALA A 260 8.52 24.91 9.33
CA ALA A 260 7.17 25.38 9.63
C ALA A 260 6.11 24.81 8.68
N PHE A 261 6.45 24.55 7.40
CA PHE A 261 5.47 24.34 6.33
C PHE A 261 5.55 22.96 5.67
N HIS A 262 6.56 22.15 6.00
CA HIS A 262 6.75 20.84 5.36
C HIS A 262 6.66 19.69 6.36
N ARG A 263 6.45 18.50 5.83
CA ARG A 263 6.49 17.24 6.57
C ARG A 263 7.09 16.12 5.69
N VAL A 264 7.66 15.14 6.35
CA VAL A 264 8.20 13.94 5.71
C VAL A 264 7.54 12.68 6.28
N ALA A 265 7.12 11.78 5.40
CA ALA A 265 6.83 10.41 5.78
C ALA A 265 8.16 9.68 5.93
N VAL A 266 8.46 9.20 7.13
CA VAL A 266 9.65 8.39 7.41
C VAL A 266 9.20 6.99 7.79
N PRO A 267 9.68 5.95 7.11
CA PRO A 267 9.45 4.56 7.52
C PRO A 267 10.04 4.31 8.90
N THR A 268 9.19 4.08 9.89
CA THR A 268 9.56 3.94 11.31
C THR A 268 9.46 2.52 11.82
N SER A 269 8.79 1.67 11.04
CA SER A 269 8.56 0.28 11.41
C SER A 269 8.97 -0.65 10.27
N MET A 270 9.24 -1.90 10.57
CA MET A 270 9.70 -2.92 9.62
C MET A 270 8.86 -4.18 9.79
N ALA A 271 8.34 -4.69 8.68
CA ALA A 271 7.69 -5.99 8.65
C ALA A 271 8.72 -7.12 8.86
N ILE A 272 8.35 -8.16 9.61
CA ILE A 272 9.16 -9.36 9.83
C ILE A 272 8.24 -10.58 9.70
N ASN A 273 8.36 -11.29 8.58
CA ASN A 273 7.57 -12.51 8.39
C ASN A 273 8.13 -13.65 9.26
N PRO A 274 7.28 -14.39 9.99
CA PRO A 274 7.74 -15.42 10.95
C PRO A 274 8.41 -16.63 10.28
N ILE A 275 8.16 -16.88 8.99
CA ILE A 275 8.73 -18.03 8.26
C ILE A 275 10.10 -17.65 7.68
N THR A 276 10.18 -16.47 7.03
CA THR A 276 11.41 -16.06 6.31
C THR A 276 12.37 -15.25 7.17
N GLN A 277 11.92 -14.75 8.33
CA GLN A 277 12.65 -13.84 9.21
C GLN A 277 13.12 -12.56 8.51
N THR A 278 12.46 -12.21 7.40
CA THR A 278 12.74 -11.02 6.58
C THR A 278 11.42 -10.48 5.98
N ASN A 279 11.51 -9.61 4.99
CA ASN A 279 10.39 -9.00 4.32
C ASN A 279 10.68 -8.74 2.83
N TRP A 280 9.81 -7.99 2.15
CA TRP A 280 9.86 -7.65 0.72
C TRP A 280 10.39 -6.24 0.43
N GLU A 281 10.96 -5.51 1.43
CA GLU A 281 11.46 -4.15 1.25
C GLU A 281 12.55 -4.08 0.17
N GLY A 282 12.38 -3.19 -0.82
CA GLY A 282 13.32 -2.96 -1.92
C GLY A 282 13.41 -4.09 -2.95
N VAL A 283 12.94 -5.31 -2.62
CA VAL A 283 13.04 -6.48 -3.49
C VAL A 283 11.72 -6.91 -4.12
N GLY A 284 10.59 -6.55 -3.51
CA GLY A 284 9.25 -6.98 -3.94
C GLY A 284 8.98 -8.47 -3.73
N VAL A 285 7.72 -8.85 -3.86
CA VAL A 285 7.28 -10.26 -3.82
C VAL A 285 7.41 -10.86 -5.22
N GLN A 286 8.20 -11.90 -5.35
CA GLN A 286 8.35 -12.62 -6.63
C GLN A 286 7.14 -13.54 -6.83
N PRO A 287 6.45 -13.51 -8.00
CA PRO A 287 5.40 -14.47 -8.30
C PRO A 287 5.97 -15.88 -8.43
N ASP A 288 5.13 -16.89 -8.25
CA ASP A 288 5.48 -18.29 -8.53
C ASP A 288 5.45 -18.57 -10.04
N MET A 289 4.58 -17.87 -10.76
CA MET A 289 4.47 -17.90 -12.22
C MET A 289 4.58 -16.47 -12.75
N TYR A 290 5.73 -16.17 -13.37
CA TYR A 290 5.94 -14.87 -13.99
C TYR A 290 5.17 -14.75 -15.30
N THR A 291 4.42 -13.65 -15.44
CA THR A 291 3.80 -13.21 -16.69
C THR A 291 3.56 -11.69 -16.63
N ILE A 292 3.28 -11.06 -17.75
CA ILE A 292 2.83 -9.66 -17.75
C ILE A 292 1.47 -9.53 -17.04
N ALA A 293 1.23 -8.40 -16.39
CA ALA A 293 0.03 -8.18 -15.58
C ALA A 293 -1.27 -8.44 -16.35
N ASP A 294 -1.34 -8.05 -17.63
CA ASP A 294 -2.55 -8.19 -18.45
C ASP A 294 -2.91 -9.66 -18.74
N SER A 295 -1.92 -10.55 -18.80
CA SER A 295 -2.14 -11.99 -19.05
C SER A 295 -2.39 -12.80 -17.76
N ALA A 296 -2.12 -12.22 -16.57
CA ALA A 296 -2.16 -12.95 -15.31
C ALA A 296 -3.54 -13.53 -15.00
N PHE A 297 -4.61 -12.80 -15.30
CA PHE A 297 -5.98 -13.28 -15.07
C PHE A 297 -6.31 -14.51 -15.92
N ASP A 298 -6.06 -14.46 -17.22
CA ASP A 298 -6.37 -15.58 -18.13
C ASP A 298 -5.60 -16.86 -17.73
N ILE A 299 -4.34 -16.72 -17.34
CA ILE A 299 -3.50 -17.83 -16.86
C ILE A 299 -4.04 -18.41 -15.54
N ALA A 300 -4.38 -17.55 -14.57
CA ALA A 300 -4.95 -17.98 -13.29
C ALA A 300 -6.30 -18.67 -13.48
N TYR A 301 -7.16 -18.11 -14.34
CA TYR A 301 -8.47 -18.68 -14.62
C TYR A 301 -8.34 -20.03 -15.31
N GLN A 302 -7.48 -20.17 -16.30
CA GLN A 302 -7.20 -21.45 -16.96
C GLN A 302 -6.72 -22.51 -15.94
N LYS A 303 -5.78 -22.14 -15.05
CA LYS A 303 -5.30 -23.05 -14.01
C LYS A 303 -6.41 -23.45 -13.04
N ALA A 304 -7.20 -22.49 -12.57
CA ALA A 304 -8.32 -22.76 -11.67
C ALA A 304 -9.32 -23.75 -12.31
N LEU A 305 -9.67 -23.55 -13.57
CA LEU A 305 -10.55 -24.45 -14.32
C LEU A 305 -9.97 -25.86 -14.45
N LEU A 306 -8.68 -25.99 -14.75
CA LEU A 306 -7.98 -27.28 -14.86
C LEU A 306 -7.92 -27.99 -13.51
N ASP A 307 -7.64 -27.30 -12.42
CA ASP A 307 -7.59 -27.85 -11.08
C ASP A 307 -8.98 -28.35 -10.63
N ILE A 308 -10.04 -27.59 -10.89
CA ILE A 308 -11.42 -28.01 -10.61
C ILE A 308 -11.80 -29.21 -11.45
N LYS A 309 -11.49 -29.18 -12.76
CA LYS A 309 -11.77 -30.29 -13.68
C LYS A 309 -11.14 -31.60 -13.24
N SER A 310 -9.94 -31.54 -12.69
CA SER A 310 -9.23 -32.75 -12.23
C SER A 310 -9.87 -33.42 -11.02
N LYS A 311 -10.66 -32.68 -10.24
CA LYS A 311 -11.27 -33.13 -8.97
C LYS A 311 -12.78 -33.37 -9.07
N THR A 312 -13.47 -32.70 -9.99
CA THR A 312 -14.92 -32.75 -10.09
C THR A 312 -15.43 -34.04 -10.77
N LYS A 313 -16.51 -34.61 -10.24
CA LYS A 313 -17.28 -35.69 -10.88
C LYS A 313 -18.59 -35.18 -11.49
N ASN A 314 -18.88 -33.89 -11.39
CA ASN A 314 -20.07 -33.27 -11.94
C ASN A 314 -19.92 -33.04 -13.43
N ARG A 315 -20.65 -33.79 -14.26
CA ARG A 315 -20.60 -33.71 -15.73
C ARG A 315 -20.96 -32.29 -16.21
N PHE A 316 -21.98 -31.66 -15.67
CA PHE A 316 -22.43 -30.34 -16.11
C PHE A 316 -21.34 -29.29 -15.87
N LEU A 317 -20.66 -29.36 -14.71
CA LEU A 317 -19.54 -28.49 -14.39
C LEU A 317 -18.35 -28.77 -15.33
N THR A 318 -18.07 -30.02 -15.65
CA THR A 318 -17.01 -30.40 -16.62
C THR A 318 -17.30 -29.84 -18.00
N ASP A 319 -18.54 -29.90 -18.48
CA ASP A 319 -18.94 -29.35 -19.77
C ASP A 319 -18.79 -27.82 -19.80
N GLU A 320 -19.21 -27.14 -18.72
CA GLU A 320 -19.02 -25.69 -18.56
C GLU A 320 -17.54 -25.31 -18.58
N ILE A 321 -16.69 -26.01 -17.83
CA ILE A 321 -15.23 -25.80 -17.81
C ILE A 321 -14.63 -25.97 -19.20
N ASN A 322 -15.01 -27.00 -19.95
CA ASN A 322 -14.49 -27.24 -21.30
C ASN A 322 -14.82 -26.07 -22.26
N ILE A 323 -16.02 -25.51 -22.13
CA ILE A 323 -16.44 -24.34 -22.91
C ILE A 323 -15.55 -23.13 -22.58
N GLU A 324 -15.29 -22.85 -21.31
CA GLU A 324 -14.48 -21.72 -20.89
C GLU A 324 -12.99 -21.90 -21.29
N LEU A 325 -12.43 -23.12 -21.14
CA LEU A 325 -11.07 -23.42 -21.62
C LEU A 325 -10.93 -23.18 -23.12
N SER A 326 -11.91 -23.61 -23.92
CA SER A 326 -11.89 -23.37 -25.37
C SER A 326 -11.97 -21.88 -25.74
N LYS A 327 -12.65 -21.06 -24.94
CA LYS A 327 -12.67 -19.60 -25.15
C LYS A 327 -11.31 -18.97 -24.86
N LEU A 328 -10.66 -19.40 -23.76
CA LEU A 328 -9.31 -18.92 -23.39
C LEU A 328 -8.27 -19.29 -24.44
N GLU A 329 -8.30 -20.52 -24.97
CA GLU A 329 -7.42 -20.97 -26.05
C GLU A 329 -7.57 -20.12 -27.31
N LYS A 330 -8.81 -19.85 -27.75
CA LYS A 330 -9.07 -18.98 -28.91
C LYS A 330 -8.57 -17.54 -28.70
N LYS A 331 -8.73 -17.00 -27.49
CA LYS A 331 -8.23 -15.67 -27.15
C LYS A 331 -6.70 -15.61 -27.22
N GLN A 332 -6.00 -16.64 -26.73
CA GLN A 332 -4.54 -16.73 -26.78
C GLN A 332 -3.97 -16.87 -28.22
N GLN A 333 -4.73 -17.46 -29.14
CA GLN A 333 -4.33 -17.57 -30.56
C GLN A 333 -4.51 -16.27 -31.35
N GLN A 334 -5.22 -15.29 -30.81
CA GLN A 334 -5.50 -13.99 -31.45
C GLN A 334 -4.56 -12.87 -30.98
N LEU A 335 -3.73 -13.14 -29.95
CA LEU A 335 -2.70 -12.23 -29.40
C LEU A 335 -1.34 -12.55 -29.98
#